data_c9a04e98f02d6238871e33a2c510f690
#
_entry.id   c9a04e98f02d6238871e33a2c510f690
#
_cell.length_a   1.000
_cell.length_b   1.000
_cell.length_c   1.000
_cell.angle_alpha   90.00
_cell.angle_beta   90.00
_cell.angle_gamma   90.00
#
_symmetry.space_group_name_H-M   'P 1'
#
loop_
_entity.id
_entity.type
_entity.pdbx_description
1 polymer ?
#
loop_
_entity_poly.entity_id
_entity_poly.type
_entity_poly.pdbx_seq_one_letter_code
_entity_poly.pdbx_strand_id
1 'polypeptide(L)'
;QQSSSAASDVYKRQNLKQLIVFCYLFLASNLVIFINLDFSLSEWVGRSFYVWCNIYSFFVVAIFWVVSINLFRENKAKQYFGFISFGGTLGAAFGSRLSKYIANNFSISSIDGGPEEINISIFAFFTLGLLIVGLLIGLYCISRLKSEKIALGGSAQDAFRHLYNSADVRQLAFYMFLFTSLMTIHWITSAIIFEKAIENSVERVSLFADIELTVSLIAGFIQIFLTSYVVKKIGIKFILFSYGVIFLIVFVIYAFAPLLISAILITILLRVFEYSINKPSREIVFSHLSKNKRYKSSVLVDTLFARLGDFSGSI
;
A
#
# COMPACT_ATOMS: atom_id res chain seq x y z
N GLN A 1 3.69 -14.22 -41.94
CA GLN A 1 4.19 -14.06 -40.55
C GLN A 1 4.17 -12.60 -40.04
N GLN A 2 4.09 -11.59 -40.86
CA GLN A 2 4.02 -10.17 -40.48
C GLN A 2 2.61 -9.71 -40.02
N SER A 3 1.53 -10.36 -40.49
CA SER A 3 0.15 -9.98 -40.12
C SER A 3 -0.26 -10.40 -38.71
N SER A 4 0.34 -11.46 -38.15
CA SER A 4 0.03 -11.93 -36.80
C SER A 4 0.69 -11.05 -35.73
N SER A 5 1.81 -10.39 -36.02
CA SER A 5 2.49 -9.49 -35.09
C SER A 5 1.74 -8.16 -34.94
N ALA A 6 1.17 -7.63 -36.05
CA ALA A 6 0.42 -6.39 -36.03
C ALA A 6 -0.92 -6.51 -35.26
N ALA A 7 -1.63 -7.63 -35.38
CA ALA A 7 -2.85 -7.90 -34.63
C ALA A 7 -2.55 -8.08 -33.13
N SER A 8 -1.44 -8.74 -32.78
CA SER A 8 -0.95 -8.86 -31.40
C SER A 8 -0.54 -7.50 -30.81
N ASP A 9 0.00 -6.59 -31.61
CA ASP A 9 0.38 -5.25 -31.16
C ASP A 9 -0.82 -4.31 -30.97
N VAL A 10 -1.90 -4.49 -31.73
CA VAL A 10 -3.15 -3.74 -31.56
C VAL A 10 -3.84 -4.13 -30.24
N TYR A 11 -3.82 -5.41 -29.88
CA TYR A 11 -4.39 -5.90 -28.61
C TYR A 11 -3.59 -5.45 -27.36
N LYS A 12 -2.30 -5.12 -27.53
CA LYS A 12 -1.41 -4.65 -26.44
C LYS A 12 -1.52 -3.16 -26.14
N ARG A 13 -2.28 -2.41 -26.92
CA ARG A 13 -2.42 -0.95 -26.79
C ARG A 13 -3.72 -0.59 -26.08
N GLN A 14 -3.86 -0.97 -24.83
CA GLN A 14 -4.93 -0.42 -24.00
C GLN A 14 -4.74 1.09 -23.87
N ASN A 15 -5.81 1.83 -24.18
CA ASN A 15 -5.82 3.27 -23.96
C ASN A 15 -5.79 3.50 -22.43
N LEU A 16 -4.70 4.07 -21.92
CA LEU A 16 -4.51 4.33 -20.48
C LEU A 16 -5.72 5.04 -19.86
N LYS A 17 -6.34 5.95 -20.62
CA LYS A 17 -7.54 6.66 -20.21
C LYS A 17 -8.71 5.71 -19.95
N GLN A 18 -8.93 4.75 -20.85
CA GLN A 18 -10.01 3.76 -20.72
C GLN A 18 -9.74 2.82 -19.54
N LEU A 19 -8.49 2.40 -19.34
CA LEU A 19 -8.10 1.55 -18.21
C LEU A 19 -8.42 2.24 -16.88
N ILE A 20 -8.01 3.50 -16.73
CA ILE A 20 -8.24 4.26 -15.48
C ILE A 20 -9.72 4.46 -15.22
N VAL A 21 -10.48 4.92 -16.24
CA VAL A 21 -11.93 5.10 -16.11
C VAL A 21 -12.59 3.79 -15.71
N PHE A 22 -12.27 2.69 -16.39
CA PHE A 22 -12.83 1.38 -16.05
C PHE A 22 -12.51 0.95 -14.63
N CYS A 23 -11.23 1.03 -14.20
CA CYS A 23 -10.83 0.62 -12.86
C CYS A 23 -11.50 1.47 -11.77
N TYR A 24 -11.52 2.79 -11.94
CA TYR A 24 -12.13 3.68 -10.95
C TYR A 24 -13.66 3.54 -10.89
N LEU A 25 -14.33 3.36 -12.03
CA LEU A 25 -15.77 3.09 -12.05
C LEU A 25 -16.10 1.72 -11.42
N PHE A 26 -15.29 0.70 -11.70
CA PHE A 26 -15.44 -0.60 -11.06
C PHE A 26 -15.30 -0.49 -9.53
N LEU A 27 -14.27 0.19 -9.04
CA LEU A 27 -14.07 0.39 -7.61
C LEU A 27 -15.20 1.22 -6.99
N ALA A 28 -15.64 2.28 -7.67
CA ALA A 28 -16.75 3.12 -7.20
C ALA A 28 -18.07 2.35 -7.14
N SER A 29 -18.39 1.52 -8.14
CA SER A 29 -19.61 0.72 -8.16
C SER A 29 -19.66 -0.29 -7.00
N ASN A 30 -18.54 -0.96 -6.71
CA ASN A 30 -18.44 -1.85 -5.54
C ASN A 30 -18.63 -1.08 -4.22
N LEU A 31 -18.04 0.11 -4.11
CA LEU A 31 -18.18 0.92 -2.91
C LEU A 31 -19.63 1.38 -2.69
N VAL A 32 -20.34 1.74 -3.77
CA VAL A 32 -21.78 2.06 -3.71
C VAL A 32 -22.59 0.85 -3.22
N ILE A 33 -22.24 -0.37 -3.64
CA ILE A 33 -22.89 -1.58 -3.14
C ILE A 33 -22.67 -1.70 -1.63
N PHE A 34 -21.44 -1.57 -1.14
CA PHE A 34 -21.13 -1.66 0.29
C PHE A 34 -21.81 -0.56 1.14
N ILE A 35 -21.97 0.67 0.62
CA ILE A 35 -22.70 1.74 1.32
C ILE A 35 -24.15 1.34 1.61
N ASN A 36 -24.77 0.54 0.73
CA ASN A 36 -26.17 0.13 0.85
C ASN A 36 -26.35 -1.24 1.57
N LEU A 37 -25.26 -1.92 1.95
CA LEU A 37 -25.33 -3.16 2.70
C LEU A 37 -25.37 -2.88 4.20
N ASP A 38 -26.22 -3.62 4.90
CA ASP A 38 -26.24 -3.60 6.35
C ASP A 38 -25.17 -4.57 6.90
N PHE A 39 -24.16 -4.00 7.55
CA PHE A 39 -23.06 -4.75 8.13
C PHE A 39 -23.48 -5.56 9.37
N SER A 40 -24.62 -5.25 9.98
CA SER A 40 -25.16 -5.99 11.13
C SER A 40 -25.76 -7.34 10.74
N LEU A 41 -26.17 -7.50 9.46
CA LEU A 41 -26.88 -8.70 9.00
C LEU A 41 -26.01 -9.94 8.90
N SER A 42 -24.69 -9.79 8.66
CA SER A 42 -23.79 -10.93 8.49
C SER A 42 -22.32 -10.56 8.62
N GLU A 43 -21.57 -11.37 9.38
CA GLU A 43 -20.11 -11.28 9.45
C GLU A 43 -19.43 -11.34 8.06
N TRP A 44 -20.05 -12.04 7.10
CA TRP A 44 -19.52 -12.15 5.74
C TRP A 44 -19.48 -10.83 5.00
N VAL A 45 -20.42 -9.92 5.28
CA VAL A 45 -20.40 -8.56 4.71
C VAL A 45 -19.16 -7.81 5.16
N GLY A 46 -18.87 -7.82 6.47
CA GLY A 46 -17.68 -7.20 7.03
C GLY A 46 -16.38 -7.81 6.48
N ARG A 47 -16.29 -9.16 6.42
CA ARG A 47 -15.13 -9.87 5.85
C ARG A 47 -14.93 -9.53 4.37
N SER A 48 -16.00 -9.49 3.59
CA SER A 48 -15.95 -9.13 2.17
C SER A 48 -15.50 -7.69 1.98
N PHE A 49 -16.00 -6.77 2.81
CA PHE A 49 -15.57 -5.37 2.80
C PHE A 49 -14.08 -5.22 3.14
N TYR A 50 -13.59 -5.94 4.14
CA TYR A 50 -12.16 -5.95 4.50
C TYR A 50 -11.28 -6.42 3.33
N VAL A 51 -11.65 -7.52 2.69
CA VAL A 51 -10.93 -8.04 1.50
C VAL A 51 -10.98 -7.00 0.38
N TRP A 52 -12.14 -6.39 0.15
CA TRP A 52 -12.29 -5.35 -0.86
C TRP A 52 -11.42 -4.13 -0.57
N CYS A 53 -11.36 -3.64 0.67
CA CYS A 53 -10.49 -2.52 1.05
C CYS A 53 -9.01 -2.79 0.73
N ASN A 54 -8.54 -4.02 0.96
CA ASN A 54 -7.17 -4.41 0.62
C ASN A 54 -6.94 -4.39 -0.90
N ILE A 55 -7.87 -4.95 -1.68
CA ILE A 55 -7.82 -4.94 -3.14
C ILE A 55 -7.87 -3.49 -3.66
N TYR A 56 -8.79 -2.68 -3.15
CA TYR A 56 -8.96 -1.27 -3.48
C TYR A 56 -7.65 -0.49 -3.29
N SER A 57 -7.05 -0.58 -2.10
CA SER A 57 -5.83 0.14 -1.77
C SER A 57 -4.69 -0.22 -2.73
N PHE A 58 -4.54 -1.50 -3.03
CA PHE A 58 -3.53 -1.98 -3.98
C PHE A 58 -3.76 -1.44 -5.40
N PHE A 59 -5.01 -1.54 -5.90
CA PHE A 59 -5.34 -1.10 -7.27
C PHE A 59 -5.15 0.39 -7.46
N VAL A 60 -5.62 1.22 -6.53
CA VAL A 60 -5.47 2.68 -6.62
C VAL A 60 -3.99 3.08 -6.68
N VAL A 61 -3.16 2.49 -5.83
CA VAL A 61 -1.71 2.76 -5.82
C VAL A 61 -1.04 2.25 -7.11
N ALA A 62 -1.40 1.05 -7.58
CA ALA A 62 -0.86 0.50 -8.83
C ALA A 62 -1.21 1.37 -10.05
N ILE A 63 -2.47 1.80 -10.17
CA ILE A 63 -2.92 2.69 -11.25
C ILE A 63 -2.18 4.03 -11.18
N PHE A 64 -2.04 4.61 -9.97
CA PHE A 64 -1.30 5.84 -9.78
C PHE A 64 0.15 5.73 -10.27
N TRP A 65 0.86 4.63 -9.95
CA TRP A 65 2.21 4.41 -10.43
C TRP A 65 2.28 4.20 -11.93
N VAL A 66 1.33 3.48 -12.52
CA VAL A 66 1.23 3.33 -13.99
C VAL A 66 1.09 4.70 -14.65
N VAL A 67 0.21 5.56 -14.14
CA VAL A 67 0.05 6.94 -14.65
C VAL A 67 1.35 7.73 -14.50
N SER A 68 1.93 7.71 -13.30
CA SER A 68 3.12 8.51 -12.96
C SER A 68 4.33 8.12 -13.81
N ILE A 69 4.59 6.83 -14.01
CA ILE A 69 5.70 6.34 -14.86
C ILE A 69 5.54 6.79 -16.31
N ASN A 70 4.29 6.86 -16.79
CA ASN A 70 4.01 7.25 -18.15
C ASN A 70 3.97 8.77 -18.37
N LEU A 71 3.76 9.55 -17.30
CA LEU A 71 3.82 11.01 -17.32
C LEU A 71 5.26 11.54 -17.46
N PHE A 72 6.24 10.85 -16.89
CA PHE A 72 7.59 11.37 -16.79
C PHE A 72 8.56 10.60 -17.69
N ARG A 73 9.21 11.29 -18.63
CA ARG A 73 10.35 10.74 -19.40
C ARG A 73 11.50 10.40 -18.46
N GLU A 74 12.24 9.34 -18.78
CA GLU A 74 13.25 8.69 -17.95
C GLU A 74 14.23 9.63 -17.23
N ASN A 75 14.71 10.67 -17.88
CA ASN A 75 15.68 11.60 -17.30
C ASN A 75 15.09 12.54 -16.25
N LYS A 76 13.77 12.80 -16.31
CA LYS A 76 13.06 13.65 -15.36
C LYS A 76 12.37 12.83 -14.27
N ALA A 77 12.07 11.57 -14.52
CA ALA A 77 11.39 10.69 -13.58
C ALA A 77 12.13 10.58 -12.24
N LYS A 78 13.46 10.43 -12.25
CA LYS A 78 14.28 10.33 -11.02
C LYS A 78 14.18 11.58 -10.14
N GLN A 79 14.02 12.74 -10.74
CA GLN A 79 13.94 14.01 -10.03
C GLN A 79 12.55 14.24 -9.41
N TYR A 80 11.49 13.83 -10.10
CA TYR A 80 10.12 14.07 -9.63
C TYR A 80 9.56 12.96 -8.72
N PHE A 81 10.09 11.74 -8.76
CA PHE A 81 9.60 10.65 -7.90
C PHE A 81 9.72 10.94 -6.41
N GLY A 82 10.74 11.70 -5.98
CA GLY A 82 10.85 12.17 -4.61
C GLY A 82 9.66 13.04 -4.19
N PHE A 83 9.28 14.02 -5.03
CA PHE A 83 8.12 14.88 -4.78
C PHE A 83 6.80 14.12 -4.81
N ILE A 84 6.67 13.13 -5.71
CA ILE A 84 5.48 12.28 -5.81
C ILE A 84 5.35 11.44 -4.53
N SER A 85 6.44 10.84 -4.06
CA SER A 85 6.45 10.07 -2.81
C SER A 85 6.12 10.93 -1.59
N PHE A 86 6.62 12.17 -1.55
CA PHE A 86 6.27 13.14 -0.51
C PHE A 86 4.78 13.49 -0.54
N GLY A 87 4.18 13.65 -1.75
CA GLY A 87 2.74 13.80 -1.92
C GLY A 87 1.95 12.64 -1.31
N GLY A 88 2.44 11.40 -1.44
CA GLY A 88 1.86 10.23 -0.78
C GLY A 88 1.89 10.34 0.75
N THR A 89 3.00 10.80 1.32
CA THR A 89 3.13 11.02 2.78
C THR A 89 2.18 12.11 3.27
N LEU A 90 2.03 13.22 2.53
CA LEU A 90 1.04 14.26 2.83
C LEU A 90 -0.39 13.73 2.74
N GLY A 91 -0.68 12.90 1.72
CA GLY A 91 -1.97 12.23 1.56
C GLY A 91 -2.30 11.32 2.73
N ALA A 92 -1.33 10.56 3.23
CA ALA A 92 -1.49 9.70 4.42
C ALA A 92 -1.77 10.54 5.68
N ALA A 93 -1.03 11.63 5.89
CA ALA A 93 -1.26 12.56 7.01
C ALA A 93 -2.65 13.22 6.94
N PHE A 94 -3.08 13.64 5.74
CA PHE A 94 -4.43 14.19 5.53
C PHE A 94 -5.51 13.13 5.76
N GLY A 95 -5.34 11.94 5.19
CA GLY A 95 -6.27 10.82 5.34
C GLY A 95 -6.46 10.40 6.79
N SER A 96 -5.37 10.34 7.57
CA SER A 96 -5.44 10.01 8.99
C SER A 96 -6.24 11.06 9.79
N ARG A 97 -6.02 12.35 9.52
CA ARG A 97 -6.80 13.43 10.16
C ARG A 97 -8.26 13.41 9.76
N LEU A 98 -8.55 13.16 8.47
CA LEU A 98 -9.91 13.03 7.98
C LEU A 98 -10.61 11.83 8.63
N SER A 99 -9.95 10.68 8.74
CA SER A 99 -10.50 9.48 9.40
C SER A 99 -10.84 9.75 10.86
N LYS A 100 -9.95 10.42 11.61
CA LYS A 100 -10.21 10.83 12.98
C LYS A 100 -11.41 11.78 13.09
N TYR A 101 -11.48 12.77 12.21
CA TYR A 101 -12.59 13.72 12.16
C TYR A 101 -13.94 13.01 11.90
N ILE A 102 -13.96 12.08 10.94
CA ILE A 102 -15.16 11.32 10.61
C ILE A 102 -15.56 10.43 11.80
N ALA A 103 -14.63 9.70 12.40
CA ALA A 103 -14.91 8.83 13.54
C ALA A 103 -15.52 9.60 14.72
N ASN A 104 -14.97 10.76 15.05
CA ASN A 104 -15.39 11.53 16.23
C ASN A 104 -16.71 12.32 16.01
N ASN A 105 -17.06 12.66 14.76
CA ASN A 105 -18.24 13.52 14.49
C ASN A 105 -19.42 12.77 13.88
N PHE A 106 -19.23 11.55 13.40
CA PHE A 106 -20.26 10.78 12.70
C PHE A 106 -20.35 9.34 13.22
N SER A 107 -20.08 9.14 14.51
CA SER A 107 -20.31 7.87 15.19
C SER A 107 -21.81 7.59 15.35
N ILE A 108 -22.16 6.32 15.53
CA ILE A 108 -23.50 5.85 15.83
C ILE A 108 -23.53 5.53 17.33
N SER A 109 -24.42 6.18 18.08
CA SER A 109 -24.66 5.84 19.47
C SER A 109 -25.41 4.51 19.55
N SER A 110 -24.92 3.57 20.33
CA SER A 110 -25.64 2.31 20.58
C SER A 110 -26.96 2.61 21.29
N ILE A 111 -28.03 2.02 20.81
CA ILE A 111 -29.39 2.20 21.35
C ILE A 111 -29.47 1.73 22.83
N ASP A 112 -28.63 0.78 23.20
CA ASP A 112 -28.59 0.15 24.54
C ASP A 112 -27.57 0.78 25.51
N GLY A 113 -27.04 1.98 25.21
CA GLY A 113 -26.02 2.64 26.04
C GLY A 113 -24.63 1.99 25.98
N GLY A 114 -24.41 1.15 24.98
CA GLY A 114 -23.10 0.56 24.69
C GLY A 114 -22.09 1.57 24.09
N PRO A 115 -20.86 1.14 23.80
CA PRO A 115 -19.85 2.00 23.21
C PRO A 115 -20.28 2.52 21.82
N GLU A 116 -19.85 3.73 21.49
CA GLU A 116 -20.09 4.30 20.18
C GLU A 116 -19.47 3.45 19.06
N GLU A 117 -20.23 3.28 17.99
CA GLU A 117 -19.80 2.50 16.82
C GLU A 117 -19.48 3.40 15.63
N ILE A 118 -18.56 2.93 14.81
CA ILE A 118 -18.17 3.63 13.59
C ILE A 118 -19.25 3.49 12.53
N ASN A 119 -19.64 4.61 11.95
CA ASN A 119 -20.50 4.62 10.78
C ASN A 119 -19.70 4.30 9.51
N ILE A 120 -19.64 3.02 9.15
CA ILE A 120 -18.89 2.54 7.98
C ILE A 120 -19.42 3.16 6.68
N SER A 121 -20.73 3.39 6.56
CA SER A 121 -21.34 4.00 5.38
C SER A 121 -20.84 5.41 5.13
N ILE A 122 -20.63 6.20 6.18
CA ILE A 122 -20.08 7.56 6.06
C ILE A 122 -18.62 7.51 5.62
N PHE A 123 -17.79 6.60 6.19
CA PHE A 123 -16.43 6.41 5.72
C PHE A 123 -16.38 6.02 4.24
N ALA A 124 -17.25 5.10 3.81
CA ALA A 124 -17.34 4.68 2.42
C ALA A 124 -17.79 5.84 1.50
N PHE A 125 -18.70 6.70 1.95
CA PHE A 125 -19.13 7.88 1.20
C PHE A 125 -18.00 8.90 1.00
N PHE A 126 -17.23 9.21 2.06
CA PHE A 126 -16.04 10.08 1.93
C PHE A 126 -14.99 9.46 1.01
N THR A 127 -14.77 8.14 1.12
CA THR A 127 -13.85 7.41 0.24
C THR A 127 -14.28 7.49 -1.22
N LEU A 128 -15.59 7.38 -1.50
CA LEU A 128 -16.15 7.55 -2.83
C LEU A 128 -15.87 8.96 -3.39
N GLY A 129 -16.05 9.99 -2.56
CA GLY A 129 -15.71 11.37 -2.93
C GLY A 129 -14.23 11.54 -3.30
N LEU A 130 -13.31 11.01 -2.48
CA LEU A 130 -11.89 11.04 -2.75
C LEU A 130 -11.51 10.26 -4.03
N LEU A 131 -12.19 9.13 -4.28
CA LEU A 131 -11.99 8.32 -5.48
C LEU A 131 -12.40 9.10 -6.75
N ILE A 132 -13.53 9.81 -6.70
CA ILE A 132 -13.99 10.67 -7.81
C ILE A 132 -12.97 11.80 -8.06
N VAL A 133 -12.52 12.48 -7.00
CA VAL A 133 -11.48 13.51 -7.11
C VAL A 133 -10.19 12.94 -7.72
N GLY A 134 -9.76 11.77 -7.27
CA GLY A 134 -8.60 11.07 -7.83
C GLY A 134 -8.77 10.74 -9.31
N LEU A 135 -9.95 10.27 -9.74
CA LEU A 135 -10.28 10.04 -11.14
C LEU A 135 -10.19 11.33 -11.96
N LEU A 136 -10.79 12.41 -11.49
CA LEU A 136 -10.78 13.71 -12.20
C LEU A 136 -9.35 14.24 -12.37
N ILE A 137 -8.53 14.19 -11.31
CA ILE A 137 -7.12 14.56 -11.37
C ILE A 137 -6.36 13.66 -12.35
N GLY A 138 -6.56 12.34 -12.28
CA GLY A 138 -5.94 11.38 -13.19
C GLY A 138 -6.28 11.66 -14.66
N LEU A 139 -7.56 11.91 -14.96
CA LEU A 139 -8.02 12.27 -16.30
C LEU A 139 -7.44 13.61 -16.78
N TYR A 140 -7.38 14.60 -15.90
CA TYR A 140 -6.74 15.89 -16.20
C TYR A 140 -5.25 15.70 -16.54
N CYS A 141 -4.52 14.97 -15.72
CA CYS A 141 -3.11 14.67 -15.97
C CYS A 141 -2.90 13.96 -17.32
N ILE A 142 -3.71 12.96 -17.62
CA ILE A 142 -3.62 12.22 -18.89
C ILE A 142 -3.98 13.08 -20.11
N SER A 143 -4.95 14.00 -19.96
CA SER A 143 -5.33 14.92 -21.05
C SER A 143 -4.18 15.85 -21.47
N ARG A 144 -3.23 16.12 -20.55
CA ARG A 144 -2.02 16.91 -20.81
C ARG A 144 -0.87 16.11 -21.42
N LEU A 145 -0.97 14.78 -21.43
CA LEU A 145 -0.01 13.93 -22.11
C LEU A 145 -0.20 14.02 -23.64
N LYS A 146 0.86 14.35 -24.34
CA LYS A 146 0.91 14.10 -25.79
C LYS A 146 0.81 12.58 -25.96
N SER A 147 -0.20 12.15 -26.71
CA SER A 147 -0.58 10.75 -26.96
C SER A 147 0.62 9.91 -27.43
N GLU A 148 1.44 9.41 -26.54
CA GLU A 148 2.33 8.29 -26.82
C GLU A 148 1.58 7.02 -26.42
N LYS A 149 1.36 6.14 -27.39
CA LYS A 149 0.70 4.85 -27.21
C LYS A 149 1.54 4.01 -26.25
N ILE A 150 1.05 3.86 -25.02
CA ILE A 150 1.75 3.11 -23.99
C ILE A 150 1.54 1.63 -24.28
N ALA A 151 2.61 0.95 -24.63
CA ALA A 151 2.60 -0.49 -24.66
C ALA A 151 2.68 -1.04 -23.23
N LEU A 152 1.54 -1.34 -22.64
CA LEU A 152 1.48 -2.20 -21.46
C LEU A 152 1.78 -3.64 -21.95
N GLY A 153 3.05 -3.96 -22.13
CA GLY A 153 3.45 -5.21 -22.72
C GLY A 153 4.42 -5.99 -21.87
N GLY A 154 4.09 -7.25 -21.61
CA GLY A 154 4.96 -8.23 -21.01
C GLY A 154 4.18 -9.50 -20.66
N SER A 155 4.69 -10.68 -21.04
CA SER A 155 4.12 -11.94 -20.58
C SER A 155 4.44 -12.12 -19.09
N ALA A 156 3.45 -12.59 -18.30
CA ALA A 156 3.69 -13.01 -16.93
C ALA A 156 4.78 -14.11 -16.85
N GLN A 157 4.89 -14.94 -17.89
CA GLN A 157 5.92 -15.99 -18.00
C GLN A 157 7.34 -15.42 -17.96
N ASP A 158 7.57 -14.22 -18.52
CA ASP A 158 8.90 -13.60 -18.46
C ASP A 158 9.28 -13.20 -17.02
N ALA A 159 8.31 -12.81 -16.19
CA ALA A 159 8.57 -12.48 -14.80
C ALA A 159 9.05 -13.72 -14.01
N PHE A 160 8.40 -14.87 -14.21
CA PHE A 160 8.83 -16.13 -13.60
C PHE A 160 10.19 -16.60 -14.13
N ARG A 161 10.46 -16.43 -15.44
CA ARG A 161 11.76 -16.72 -16.03
C ARG A 161 12.87 -15.86 -15.42
N HIS A 162 12.58 -14.59 -15.12
CA HIS A 162 13.55 -13.70 -14.45
C HIS A 162 13.78 -14.10 -13.00
N LEU A 163 12.75 -14.53 -12.28
CA LEU A 163 12.87 -15.08 -10.94
C LEU A 163 13.81 -16.30 -10.93
N TYR A 164 13.65 -17.22 -11.88
CA TYR A 164 14.49 -18.40 -11.96
C TYR A 164 15.96 -18.07 -12.30
N ASN A 165 16.18 -17.13 -13.22
CA ASN A 165 17.49 -16.84 -13.79
C ASN A 165 18.32 -15.80 -13.01
N SER A 166 17.73 -15.06 -12.05
CA SER A 166 18.40 -14.00 -11.32
C SER A 166 18.43 -14.28 -9.82
N ALA A 167 19.63 -14.41 -9.26
CA ALA A 167 19.84 -14.59 -7.82
C ALA A 167 19.29 -13.40 -7.01
N ASP A 168 19.50 -12.17 -7.50
CA ASP A 168 19.02 -10.96 -6.81
C ASP A 168 17.49 -10.93 -6.73
N VAL A 169 16.80 -11.32 -7.81
CA VAL A 169 15.32 -11.38 -7.82
C VAL A 169 14.80 -12.46 -6.86
N ARG A 170 15.45 -13.63 -6.80
CA ARG A 170 15.07 -14.70 -5.86
C ARG A 170 15.29 -14.29 -4.42
N GLN A 171 16.43 -13.68 -4.11
CA GLN A 171 16.72 -13.19 -2.76
C GLN A 171 15.72 -12.13 -2.32
N LEU A 172 15.36 -11.22 -3.22
CA LEU A 172 14.39 -10.18 -2.93
C LEU A 172 12.96 -10.73 -2.80
N ALA A 173 12.59 -11.74 -3.60
CA ALA A 173 11.31 -12.44 -3.48
C ALA A 173 11.19 -13.18 -2.13
N PHE A 174 12.25 -13.87 -1.71
CA PHE A 174 12.31 -14.55 -0.43
C PHE A 174 12.28 -13.54 0.74
N TYR A 175 13.02 -12.45 0.62
CA TYR A 175 12.98 -11.35 1.59
C TYR A 175 11.57 -10.78 1.73
N MET A 176 10.87 -10.48 0.61
CA MET A 176 9.51 -9.96 0.63
C MET A 176 8.53 -10.93 1.27
N PHE A 177 8.64 -12.21 0.94
CA PHE A 177 7.81 -13.25 1.57
C PHE A 177 7.97 -13.27 3.08
N LEU A 178 9.20 -13.32 3.60
CA LEU A 178 9.47 -13.30 5.04
C LEU A 178 9.02 -11.99 5.68
N PHE A 179 9.36 -10.86 5.05
CA PHE A 179 9.01 -9.54 5.53
C PHE A 179 7.50 -9.37 5.72
N THR A 180 6.71 -9.72 4.70
CA THR A 180 5.25 -9.56 4.77
C THR A 180 4.62 -10.58 5.72
N SER A 181 5.15 -11.81 5.81
CA SER A 181 4.71 -12.78 6.83
C SER A 181 4.88 -12.23 8.25
N LEU A 182 6.05 -11.71 8.57
CA LEU A 182 6.35 -11.14 9.90
C LEU A 182 5.53 -9.88 10.19
N MET A 183 5.33 -9.03 9.17
CA MET A 183 4.45 -7.86 9.29
C MET A 183 3.00 -8.27 9.56
N THR A 184 2.50 -9.31 8.92
CA THR A 184 1.13 -9.79 9.13
C THR A 184 0.96 -10.34 10.55
N ILE A 185 1.93 -11.12 11.06
CA ILE A 185 1.94 -11.57 12.45
C ILE A 185 1.93 -10.38 13.41
N HIS A 186 2.75 -9.35 13.15
CA HIS A 186 2.73 -8.12 13.95
C HIS A 186 1.36 -7.44 13.92
N TRP A 187 0.75 -7.29 12.73
CA TRP A 187 -0.57 -6.66 12.59
C TRP A 187 -1.66 -7.40 13.36
N ILE A 188 -1.71 -8.72 13.27
CA ILE A 188 -2.69 -9.55 13.99
C ILE A 188 -2.46 -9.42 15.50
N THR A 189 -1.21 -9.54 15.96
CA THR A 189 -0.86 -9.43 17.38
C THR A 189 -1.22 -8.04 17.93
N SER A 190 -0.86 -6.98 17.22
CA SER A 190 -1.17 -5.61 17.64
C SER A 190 -2.67 -5.34 17.65
N ALA A 191 -3.42 -5.83 16.64
CA ALA A 191 -4.86 -5.68 16.58
C ALA A 191 -5.56 -6.30 17.79
N ILE A 192 -5.14 -7.51 18.20
CA ILE A 192 -5.67 -8.18 19.40
C ILE A 192 -5.36 -7.36 20.67
N ILE A 193 -4.17 -6.78 20.77
CA ILE A 193 -3.79 -5.94 21.93
C ILE A 193 -4.64 -4.66 21.94
N PHE A 194 -4.81 -3.99 20.81
CA PHE A 194 -5.64 -2.78 20.71
C PHE A 194 -7.11 -3.06 21.02
N GLU A 195 -7.66 -4.14 20.52
CA GLU A 195 -9.05 -4.53 20.77
C GLU A 195 -9.32 -4.82 22.26
N LYS A 196 -8.41 -5.55 22.91
CA LYS A 196 -8.50 -5.84 24.34
C LYS A 196 -8.32 -4.61 25.23
N ALA A 197 -7.50 -3.65 24.81
CA ALA A 197 -7.17 -2.47 25.61
C ALA A 197 -8.19 -1.33 25.43
N ILE A 198 -8.88 -1.25 24.28
CA ILE A 198 -9.80 -0.18 23.94
C ILE A 198 -11.07 -0.81 23.36
N GLU A 199 -12.15 -0.84 24.15
CA GLU A 199 -13.43 -1.43 23.75
C GLU A 199 -14.14 -0.55 22.71
N ASN A 200 -14.04 0.78 22.85
CA ASN A 200 -14.70 1.73 21.96
C ASN A 200 -14.03 1.77 20.57
N SER A 201 -14.81 1.46 19.53
CA SER A 201 -14.32 1.42 18.14
C SER A 201 -13.91 2.80 17.62
N VAL A 202 -14.57 3.87 18.05
CA VAL A 202 -14.25 5.26 17.69
C VAL A 202 -12.89 5.67 18.27
N GLU A 203 -12.62 5.31 19.53
CA GLU A 203 -11.32 5.55 20.17
C GLU A 203 -10.20 4.77 19.48
N ARG A 204 -10.46 3.50 19.09
CA ARG A 204 -9.48 2.72 18.31
C ARG A 204 -9.13 3.38 16.99
N VAL A 205 -10.13 3.84 16.22
CA VAL A 205 -9.87 4.53 14.94
C VAL A 205 -9.14 5.85 15.17
N SER A 206 -9.49 6.59 16.21
CA SER A 206 -8.78 7.83 16.59
C SER A 206 -7.31 7.56 16.93
N LEU A 207 -7.04 6.50 17.70
CA LEU A 207 -5.67 6.08 18.02
C LEU A 207 -4.89 5.67 16.76
N PHE A 208 -5.48 4.84 15.89
CA PHE A 208 -4.83 4.46 14.63
C PHE A 208 -4.53 5.67 13.74
N ALA A 209 -5.44 6.64 13.70
CA ALA A 209 -5.24 7.88 12.95
C ALA A 209 -4.07 8.72 13.53
N ASP A 210 -3.92 8.78 14.85
CA ASP A 210 -2.80 9.46 15.50
C ASP A 210 -1.47 8.74 15.28
N ILE A 211 -1.47 7.40 15.33
CA ILE A 211 -0.30 6.57 14.98
C ILE A 211 0.10 6.84 13.53
N GLU A 212 -0.85 6.80 12.59
CA GLU A 212 -0.60 6.99 11.17
C GLU A 212 -0.05 8.39 10.85
N LEU A 213 -0.61 9.42 11.50
CA LEU A 213 -0.09 10.77 11.39
C LEU A 213 1.35 10.86 11.89
N THR A 214 1.63 10.29 13.06
CA THR A 214 2.96 10.27 13.67
C THR A 214 3.96 9.57 12.75
N VAL A 215 3.59 8.39 12.23
CA VAL A 215 4.39 7.64 11.25
C VAL A 215 4.67 8.49 10.01
N SER A 216 3.64 9.13 9.46
CA SER A 216 3.78 9.94 8.24
C SER A 216 4.73 11.11 8.44
N LEU A 217 4.63 11.82 9.56
CA LEU A 217 5.50 12.95 9.87
C LEU A 217 6.96 12.52 10.08
N ILE A 218 7.19 11.50 10.90
CA ILE A 218 8.54 11.02 11.18
C ILE A 218 9.16 10.38 9.93
N ALA A 219 8.43 9.54 9.22
CA ALA A 219 8.92 8.92 7.99
C ALA A 219 9.23 9.96 6.92
N GLY A 220 8.36 10.97 6.74
CA GLY A 220 8.59 12.08 5.81
C GLY A 220 9.86 12.86 6.14
N PHE A 221 10.07 13.18 7.42
CA PHE A 221 11.30 13.83 7.86
C PHE A 221 12.55 13.00 7.56
N ILE A 222 12.53 11.71 7.92
CA ILE A 222 13.67 10.80 7.67
C ILE A 222 13.90 10.64 6.16
N GLN A 223 12.83 10.52 5.35
CA GLN A 223 12.95 10.39 3.89
C GLN A 223 13.69 11.57 3.26
N ILE A 224 13.40 12.78 3.71
CA ILE A 224 14.00 14.00 3.15
C ILE A 224 15.46 14.15 3.57
N PHE A 225 15.74 13.96 4.86
CA PHE A 225 17.03 14.36 5.44
C PHE A 225 18.02 13.21 5.66
N LEU A 226 17.53 12.00 5.97
CA LEU A 226 18.37 10.93 6.50
C LEU A 226 18.49 9.72 5.58
N THR A 227 17.49 9.39 4.77
CA THR A 227 17.45 8.15 4.00
C THR A 227 18.67 7.98 3.09
N SER A 228 19.03 9.00 2.32
CA SER A 228 20.18 8.94 1.41
C SER A 228 21.50 8.76 2.17
N TYR A 229 21.65 9.41 3.32
CA TYR A 229 22.84 9.29 4.17
C TYR A 229 22.95 7.88 4.77
N VAL A 230 21.87 7.37 5.33
CA VAL A 230 21.79 6.04 5.95
C VAL A 230 22.10 4.95 4.94
N VAL A 231 21.45 4.99 3.76
CA VAL A 231 21.65 4.00 2.71
C VAL A 231 23.11 3.99 2.20
N LYS A 232 23.72 5.18 2.03
CA LYS A 232 25.12 5.29 1.60
C LYS A 232 26.11 4.80 2.66
N LYS A 233 25.87 5.11 3.94
CA LYS A 233 26.81 4.81 5.03
C LYS A 233 26.70 3.36 5.50
N ILE A 234 25.50 2.85 5.67
CA ILE A 234 25.24 1.52 6.23
C ILE A 234 25.25 0.44 5.15
N GLY A 235 24.75 0.78 3.96
CA GLY A 235 24.63 -0.15 2.83
C GLY A 235 23.35 -0.96 2.86
N ILE A 236 22.84 -1.28 1.65
CA ILE A 236 21.53 -1.88 1.45
C ILE A 236 21.42 -3.26 2.10
N LYS A 237 22.46 -4.10 1.98
CA LYS A 237 22.45 -5.46 2.52
C LYS A 237 22.25 -5.46 4.03
N PHE A 238 22.96 -4.58 4.73
CA PHE A 238 22.85 -4.47 6.18
C PHE A 238 21.49 -3.93 6.61
N ILE A 239 20.94 -2.96 5.88
CA ILE A 239 19.61 -2.41 6.13
C ILE A 239 18.54 -3.50 6.04
N LEU A 240 18.56 -4.29 4.96
CA LEU A 240 17.59 -5.38 4.77
C LEU A 240 17.73 -6.47 5.84
N PHE A 241 18.97 -6.80 6.21
CA PHE A 241 19.25 -7.77 7.28
C PHE A 241 18.79 -7.25 8.66
N SER A 242 19.05 -5.98 8.97
CA SER A 242 18.69 -5.39 10.27
C SER A 242 17.19 -5.43 10.54
N TYR A 243 16.36 -5.43 9.50
CA TYR A 243 14.92 -5.54 9.65
C TYR A 243 14.49 -6.89 10.26
N GLY A 244 15.15 -7.98 9.89
CA GLY A 244 14.96 -9.30 10.51
C GLY A 244 15.30 -9.29 12.01
N VAL A 245 16.37 -8.61 12.38
CA VAL A 245 16.77 -8.45 13.80
C VAL A 245 15.74 -7.61 14.58
N ILE A 246 15.23 -6.54 13.96
CA ILE A 246 14.17 -5.72 14.55
C ILE A 246 12.92 -6.55 14.83
N PHE A 247 12.47 -7.40 13.87
CA PHE A 247 11.34 -8.30 14.12
C PHE A 247 11.58 -9.28 15.26
N LEU A 248 12.78 -9.85 15.36
CA LEU A 248 13.11 -10.73 16.47
C LEU A 248 12.94 -10.00 17.81
N ILE A 249 13.46 -8.80 17.94
CA ILE A 249 13.28 -7.97 19.14
C ILE A 249 11.80 -7.66 19.39
N VAL A 250 11.05 -7.33 18.37
CA VAL A 250 9.61 -7.05 18.47
C VAL A 250 8.84 -8.24 19.03
N PHE A 251 9.08 -9.44 18.51
CA PHE A 251 8.38 -10.63 19.00
C PHE A 251 8.81 -11.02 20.41
N VAL A 252 10.05 -10.79 20.79
CA VAL A 252 10.49 -10.93 22.19
C VAL A 252 9.73 -9.95 23.09
N ILE A 253 9.57 -8.68 22.69
CA ILE A 253 8.79 -7.71 23.47
C ILE A 253 7.33 -8.16 23.59
N TYR A 254 6.69 -8.61 22.51
CA TYR A 254 5.31 -9.11 22.58
C TYR A 254 5.16 -10.35 23.47
N ALA A 255 6.16 -11.23 23.52
CA ALA A 255 6.13 -12.40 24.37
C ALA A 255 6.17 -12.05 25.87
N PHE A 256 6.93 -11.02 26.26
CA PHE A 256 7.13 -10.66 27.66
C PHE A 256 6.30 -9.46 28.14
N ALA A 257 5.96 -8.54 27.25
CA ALA A 257 5.24 -7.31 27.57
C ALA A 257 4.23 -6.92 26.48
N PRO A 258 3.13 -7.67 26.29
CA PRO A 258 2.09 -7.38 25.31
C PRO A 258 1.16 -6.24 25.78
N LEU A 259 1.75 -5.07 26.03
CA LEU A 259 1.05 -3.89 26.53
C LEU A 259 0.61 -2.98 25.37
N LEU A 260 -0.44 -2.18 25.59
CA LEU A 260 -0.91 -1.18 24.62
C LEU A 260 0.22 -0.24 24.17
N ILE A 261 1.00 0.27 25.12
CA ILE A 261 2.10 1.20 24.81
C ILE A 261 3.20 0.53 23.96
N SER A 262 3.52 -0.73 24.24
CA SER A 262 4.51 -1.47 23.45
C SER A 262 3.98 -1.69 22.01
N ALA A 263 2.71 -2.03 21.84
CA ALA A 263 2.10 -2.20 20.54
C ALA A 263 2.10 -0.89 19.71
N ILE A 264 1.80 0.25 20.35
CA ILE A 264 1.85 1.58 19.72
C ILE A 264 3.28 1.89 19.24
N LEU A 265 4.26 1.79 20.15
CA LEU A 265 5.66 2.14 19.85
C LEU A 265 6.25 1.24 18.78
N ILE A 266 5.97 -0.06 18.83
CA ILE A 266 6.41 -1.04 17.83
C ILE A 266 5.79 -0.73 16.48
N THR A 267 4.48 -0.46 16.42
CA THR A 267 3.79 -0.12 15.17
C THR A 267 4.41 1.13 14.54
N ILE A 268 4.64 2.19 15.32
CA ILE A 268 5.30 3.41 14.83
C ILE A 268 6.71 3.09 14.32
N LEU A 269 7.51 2.36 15.10
CA LEU A 269 8.89 2.02 14.74
C LEU A 269 8.97 1.23 13.43
N LEU A 270 8.22 0.14 13.32
CA LEU A 270 8.23 -0.73 12.14
C LEU A 270 7.79 0.03 10.89
N ARG A 271 6.72 0.81 10.97
CA ARG A 271 6.19 1.56 9.84
C ARG A 271 7.08 2.73 9.43
N VAL A 272 7.62 3.47 10.38
CA VAL A 272 8.59 4.54 10.10
C VAL A 272 9.80 3.95 9.37
N PHE A 273 10.35 2.85 9.87
CA PHE A 273 11.52 2.21 9.26
C PHE A 273 11.19 1.64 7.87
N GLU A 274 10.00 1.04 7.70
CA GLU A 274 9.53 0.53 6.41
C GLU A 274 9.46 1.66 5.36
N TYR A 275 8.76 2.73 5.66
CA TYR A 275 8.53 3.78 4.67
C TYR A 275 9.78 4.62 4.41
N SER A 276 10.58 4.90 5.45
CA SER A 276 11.72 5.81 5.31
C SER A 276 13.00 5.14 4.80
N ILE A 277 13.25 3.88 5.12
CA ILE A 277 14.55 3.25 4.86
C ILE A 277 14.41 1.94 4.07
N ASN A 278 13.55 1.01 4.52
CA ASN A 278 13.46 -0.33 3.95
C ASN A 278 12.92 -0.33 2.51
N LYS A 279 11.78 0.32 2.29
CA LYS A 279 11.16 0.42 0.96
C LYS A 279 12.07 1.12 -0.06
N PRO A 280 12.67 2.29 0.22
CA PRO A 280 13.67 2.88 -0.68
C PRO A 280 14.86 1.96 -0.97
N SER A 281 15.36 1.22 0.03
CA SER A 281 16.46 0.29 -0.15
C SER A 281 16.12 -0.86 -1.10
N ARG A 282 14.90 -1.42 -1.01
CA ARG A 282 14.40 -2.44 -1.95
C ARG A 282 14.30 -1.89 -3.38
N GLU A 283 13.80 -0.68 -3.54
CA GLU A 283 13.69 -0.03 -4.86
C GLU A 283 15.06 0.17 -5.51
N ILE A 284 16.09 0.46 -4.72
CA ILE A 284 17.46 0.57 -5.23
C ILE A 284 17.97 -0.79 -5.75
N VAL A 285 17.65 -1.90 -5.06
CA VAL A 285 18.02 -3.25 -5.56
C VAL A 285 17.38 -3.50 -6.92
N PHE A 286 16.09 -3.21 -7.07
CA PHE A 286 15.43 -3.32 -8.38
C PHE A 286 16.05 -2.39 -9.44
N SER A 287 16.59 -1.24 -9.04
CA SER A 287 17.18 -0.28 -10.00
C SER A 287 18.44 -0.80 -10.69
N HIS A 288 19.12 -1.80 -10.12
CA HIS A 288 20.27 -2.45 -10.73
C HIS A 288 19.89 -3.43 -11.85
N LEU A 289 18.61 -3.82 -11.95
CA LEU A 289 18.12 -4.68 -13.02
C LEU A 289 17.88 -3.87 -14.30
N SER A 290 18.04 -4.51 -15.47
CA SER A 290 17.67 -3.88 -16.75
C SER A 290 16.18 -3.53 -16.77
N LYS A 291 15.77 -2.48 -17.48
CA LYS A 291 14.39 -1.92 -17.45
C LYS A 291 13.28 -2.96 -17.59
N ASN A 292 13.40 -3.85 -18.57
CA ASN A 292 12.39 -4.89 -18.80
C ASN A 292 12.33 -5.91 -17.66
N LYS A 293 13.48 -6.27 -17.06
CA LYS A 293 13.54 -7.18 -15.92
C LYS A 293 13.05 -6.52 -14.66
N ARG A 294 13.40 -5.25 -14.44
CA ARG A 294 13.02 -4.47 -13.24
C ARG A 294 11.51 -4.44 -13.06
N TYR A 295 10.76 -3.94 -14.05
CA TYR A 295 9.31 -3.78 -13.95
C TYR A 295 8.60 -5.12 -13.69
N LYS A 296 8.93 -6.14 -14.50
CA LYS A 296 8.30 -7.47 -14.38
C LYS A 296 8.62 -8.14 -13.05
N SER A 297 9.87 -8.01 -12.58
CA SER A 297 10.30 -8.62 -11.32
C SER A 297 9.73 -7.89 -10.11
N SER A 298 9.68 -6.55 -10.12
CA SER A 298 9.08 -5.81 -8.99
C SER A 298 7.61 -6.11 -8.83
N VAL A 299 6.85 -6.12 -9.94
CA VAL A 299 5.43 -6.49 -9.88
C VAL A 299 5.23 -7.91 -9.34
N LEU A 300 6.02 -8.90 -9.81
CA LEU A 300 5.92 -10.27 -9.32
C LEU A 300 6.24 -10.37 -7.82
N VAL A 301 7.30 -9.71 -7.37
CA VAL A 301 7.74 -9.74 -5.97
C VAL A 301 6.75 -9.02 -5.07
N ASP A 302 6.32 -7.83 -5.44
CA ASP A 302 5.42 -7.00 -4.62
C ASP A 302 3.95 -7.47 -4.66
N THR A 303 3.57 -8.30 -5.65
CA THR A 303 2.22 -8.87 -5.69
C THR A 303 2.20 -10.30 -5.19
N LEU A 304 2.87 -11.23 -5.89
CA LEU A 304 2.75 -12.66 -5.57
C LEU A 304 3.45 -13.00 -4.25
N PHE A 305 4.74 -12.65 -4.10
CA PHE A 305 5.50 -13.04 -2.91
C PHE A 305 5.06 -12.29 -1.66
N ALA A 306 4.68 -11.02 -1.79
CA ALA A 306 4.09 -10.28 -0.69
C ALA A 306 2.76 -10.92 -0.23
N ARG A 307 1.86 -11.29 -1.15
CA ARG A 307 0.58 -11.91 -0.79
C ARG A 307 0.73 -13.33 -0.24
N LEU A 308 1.69 -14.10 -0.76
CA LEU A 308 2.03 -15.40 -0.16
C LEU A 308 2.56 -15.24 1.26
N GLY A 309 3.34 -14.20 1.52
CA GLY A 309 3.81 -13.88 2.86
C GLY A 309 2.67 -13.46 3.79
N ASP A 310 1.78 -12.55 3.33
CA ASP A 310 0.58 -12.16 4.10
C ASP A 310 -0.26 -13.39 4.46
N PHE A 311 -0.51 -14.27 3.49
CA PHE A 311 -1.26 -15.51 3.72
C PHE A 311 -0.56 -16.42 4.74
N SER A 312 0.75 -16.64 4.57
CA SER A 312 1.53 -17.48 5.50
C SER A 312 1.56 -16.92 6.92
N GLY A 313 1.62 -15.59 7.07
CA GLY A 313 1.60 -14.94 8.39
C GLY A 313 0.22 -14.91 9.05
N SER A 314 -0.86 -15.21 8.30
CA SER A 314 -2.23 -15.23 8.82
C SER A 314 -2.70 -16.62 9.32
N ILE A 315 -1.95 -17.66 9.01
CA ILE A 315 -2.18 -19.05 9.49
C ILE A 315 -1.55 -19.25 10.86
#